data_446b3e6f4d6cca624fb23e664428c164
#
_entry.id   446b3e6f4d6cca624fb23e664428c164
#
_cell.length_a   1.000
_cell.length_b   1.000
_cell.length_c   1.000
_cell.angle_alpha   90.00
_cell.angle_beta   90.00
_cell.angle_gamma   90.00
#
_symmetry.space_group_name_H-M   'P 1'
#
loop_
_entity.id
_entity.type
_entity.pdbx_description
1 polymer ?
#
loop_
_entity_poly.entity_id
_entity_poly.type
_entity_poly.pdbx_seq_one_letter_code
_entity_poly.pdbx_strand_id
1 'polypeptide(L)'
;MTVRYRISAALALLLIVSSGAAPPAMAQEKLVAPETNPPGDIPDNQVFVTYTSPEGFDLKVPEGWSRTEIDHGVRFFDKYDEIDATLGAASAPPTASSAKAHEIPDLKTAGHAVKVTAVKDVNLAAGPAVRISYVSNSAPNPVTNKQIRLEHERFILFKDGRTVTLDLAAPAGADNVDQWQLISNSLQWR
;
A
#
# COMPACT_ATOMS: atom_id res chain seq x y z
N MET A 1 -7.33 1.04 -91.29
CA MET A 1 -7.31 -0.25 -90.56
C MET A 1 -6.74 0.03 -89.15
N THR A 2 -7.59 0.25 -88.13
CA THR A 2 -7.21 0.76 -86.83
C THR A 2 -7.47 -0.34 -85.78
N VAL A 3 -6.42 -0.93 -85.25
CA VAL A 3 -6.50 -1.99 -84.23
C VAL A 3 -6.60 -1.33 -82.83
N ARG A 4 -7.71 -1.58 -82.16
CA ARG A 4 -7.89 -1.11 -80.74
C ARG A 4 -7.51 -2.24 -79.80
N TYR A 5 -6.43 -2.02 -78.99
CA TYR A 5 -6.09 -2.89 -77.84
C TYR A 5 -6.92 -2.51 -76.63
N ARG A 6 -7.64 -3.49 -76.06
CA ARG A 6 -8.31 -3.38 -74.77
C ARG A 6 -7.37 -3.89 -73.65
N ILE A 7 -6.95 -3.02 -72.81
CA ILE A 7 -6.19 -3.37 -71.63
C ILE A 7 -7.19 -3.66 -70.50
N SER A 8 -7.28 -4.94 -70.08
CA SER A 8 -8.05 -5.34 -68.88
C SER A 8 -7.15 -5.19 -67.63
N ALA A 9 -7.48 -4.24 -66.81
CA ALA A 9 -6.82 -4.10 -65.52
C ALA A 9 -7.48 -5.04 -64.50
N ALA A 10 -6.76 -6.04 -64.04
CA ALA A 10 -7.17 -6.92 -62.93
C ALA A 10 -6.79 -6.25 -61.61
N LEU A 11 -7.77 -5.84 -60.85
CA LEU A 11 -7.61 -5.27 -59.52
C LEU A 11 -7.46 -6.40 -58.49
N ALA A 12 -6.23 -6.67 -58.03
CA ALA A 12 -5.96 -7.63 -56.98
C ALA A 12 -6.24 -6.96 -55.61
N LEU A 13 -7.31 -7.40 -54.95
CA LEU A 13 -7.67 -6.96 -53.60
C LEU A 13 -6.81 -7.71 -52.55
N LEU A 14 -5.80 -7.03 -51.97
CA LEU A 14 -4.92 -7.58 -50.94
C LEU A 14 -5.64 -7.47 -49.61
N LEU A 15 -6.20 -8.55 -49.07
CA LEU A 15 -6.75 -8.65 -47.72
C LEU A 15 -5.60 -8.73 -46.73
N ILE A 16 -5.28 -7.60 -46.04
CA ILE A 16 -4.36 -7.57 -44.92
C ILE A 16 -5.12 -8.05 -43.67
N VAL A 17 -4.93 -9.31 -43.31
CA VAL A 17 -5.37 -9.85 -42.00
C VAL A 17 -4.40 -9.35 -40.97
N SER A 18 -4.76 -8.26 -40.25
CA SER A 18 -4.03 -7.80 -39.05
C SER A 18 -4.32 -8.76 -37.92
N SER A 19 -3.41 -9.70 -37.64
CA SER A 19 -3.41 -10.52 -36.46
C SER A 19 -3.07 -9.59 -35.25
N GLY A 20 -4.08 -9.03 -34.61
CA GLY A 20 -3.94 -8.31 -33.34
C GLY A 20 -3.49 -9.30 -32.27
N ALA A 21 -2.20 -9.34 -31.98
CA ALA A 21 -1.71 -10.03 -30.76
C ALA A 21 -2.33 -9.34 -29.56
N ALA A 22 -3.27 -10.00 -28.87
CA ALA A 22 -3.75 -9.53 -27.57
C ALA A 22 -2.55 -9.44 -26.62
N PRO A 23 -2.39 -8.33 -25.86
CA PRO A 23 -1.34 -8.25 -24.86
C PRO A 23 -1.52 -9.41 -23.87
N PRO A 24 -0.42 -10.01 -23.36
CA PRO A 24 -0.51 -11.06 -22.37
C PRO A 24 -1.29 -10.52 -21.16
N ALA A 25 -2.38 -11.19 -20.79
CA ALA A 25 -3.11 -10.90 -19.58
C ALA A 25 -2.15 -11.14 -18.42
N MET A 26 -1.65 -10.09 -17.78
CA MET A 26 -0.88 -10.18 -16.54
C MET A 26 -1.80 -10.84 -15.53
N ALA A 27 -1.46 -12.04 -15.10
CA ALA A 27 -2.22 -12.73 -14.07
C ALA A 27 -2.17 -11.87 -12.78
N GLN A 28 -3.31 -11.37 -12.36
CA GLN A 28 -3.39 -10.59 -11.11
C GLN A 28 -3.02 -11.52 -9.95
N GLU A 29 -2.06 -11.09 -9.14
CA GLU A 29 -1.64 -11.82 -7.95
C GLU A 29 -2.84 -12.04 -7.02
N LYS A 30 -2.98 -13.26 -6.50
CA LYS A 30 -4.07 -13.60 -5.58
C LYS A 30 -3.60 -13.53 -4.13
N LEU A 31 -4.49 -13.08 -3.25
CA LEU A 31 -4.27 -13.17 -1.80
C LEU A 31 -4.02 -14.62 -1.40
N VAL A 32 -2.92 -14.88 -0.67
CA VAL A 32 -2.68 -16.18 -0.04
C VAL A 32 -3.64 -16.40 1.13
N ALA A 33 -3.85 -17.65 1.56
CA ALA A 33 -4.65 -17.93 2.74
C ALA A 33 -3.97 -17.36 4.00
N PRO A 34 -4.74 -16.87 5.00
CA PRO A 34 -4.13 -16.47 6.27
C PRO A 34 -3.49 -17.69 6.94
N GLU A 35 -2.45 -17.45 7.72
CA GLU A 35 -1.81 -18.47 8.54
C GLU A 35 -2.77 -18.94 9.66
N THR A 36 -2.60 -20.18 10.09
CA THR A 36 -3.29 -20.68 11.30
C THR A 36 -2.39 -20.36 12.50
N ASN A 37 -2.88 -19.61 13.48
CA ASN A 37 -2.09 -19.07 14.59
C ASN A 37 -0.88 -18.26 14.09
N PRO A 38 -1.12 -17.12 13.42
CA PRO A 38 -0.03 -16.32 12.88
C PRO A 38 0.88 -15.85 14.03
N PRO A 39 2.21 -15.84 13.83
CA PRO A 39 3.09 -15.09 14.71
C PRO A 39 2.87 -13.60 14.45
N GLY A 40 3.08 -12.74 15.44
CA GLY A 40 3.00 -11.28 15.21
C GLY A 40 2.11 -10.55 16.22
N ASP A 41 1.63 -11.24 17.26
CA ASP A 41 1.00 -10.54 18.38
C ASP A 41 2.05 -9.72 19.12
N ILE A 42 1.84 -8.40 19.19
CA ILE A 42 2.62 -7.50 20.05
C ILE A 42 2.14 -7.75 21.47
N PRO A 43 3.01 -8.21 22.41
CA PRO A 43 2.57 -8.56 23.76
C PRO A 43 1.92 -7.38 24.49
N ASP A 44 0.89 -7.63 25.31
CA ASP A 44 0.20 -6.61 26.10
C ASP A 44 1.14 -5.84 27.07
N ASN A 45 2.24 -6.48 27.49
CA ASN A 45 3.26 -5.87 28.33
C ASN A 45 4.43 -5.27 27.53
N GLN A 46 4.30 -5.13 26.20
CA GLN A 46 5.31 -4.48 25.37
C GLN A 46 5.57 -3.06 25.84
N VAL A 47 6.84 -2.74 26.07
CA VAL A 47 7.27 -1.37 26.36
C VAL A 47 7.32 -0.58 25.05
N PHE A 48 6.76 0.64 25.08
CA PHE A 48 6.82 1.57 23.96
C PHE A 48 7.72 2.75 24.31
N VAL A 49 8.60 3.10 23.40
CA VAL A 49 9.49 4.27 23.49
C VAL A 49 9.08 5.34 22.48
N THR A 50 9.38 6.60 22.78
CA THR A 50 9.10 7.68 21.84
C THR A 50 10.24 7.80 20.83
N TYR A 51 9.92 7.61 19.56
CA TYR A 51 10.76 7.99 18.44
C TYR A 51 10.50 9.45 18.08
N THR A 52 11.55 10.24 18.00
CA THR A 52 11.51 11.62 17.52
C THR A 52 12.08 11.69 16.10
N SER A 53 11.20 11.95 15.13
CA SER A 53 11.59 12.05 13.74
C SER A 53 12.28 13.37 13.43
N PRO A 54 13.40 13.37 12.68
CA PRO A 54 13.97 14.59 12.13
C PRO A 54 13.00 15.31 11.16
N GLU A 55 12.03 14.60 10.63
CA GLU A 55 10.99 15.12 9.73
C GLU A 55 9.88 15.90 10.45
N GLY A 56 9.88 15.98 11.79
CA GLY A 56 9.01 16.86 12.56
C GLY A 56 7.74 16.21 13.12
N PHE A 57 7.83 14.96 13.51
CA PHE A 57 6.81 14.28 14.31
C PHE A 57 7.43 13.38 15.38
N ASP A 58 6.68 13.09 16.42
CA ASP A 58 6.98 12.06 17.41
C ASP A 58 5.99 10.90 17.27
N LEU A 59 6.45 9.68 17.56
CA LEU A 59 5.64 8.45 17.48
C LEU A 59 6.11 7.47 18.56
N LYS A 60 5.18 6.79 19.24
CA LYS A 60 5.52 5.65 20.09
C LYS A 60 5.72 4.41 19.23
N VAL A 61 6.80 3.70 19.48
CA VAL A 61 7.16 2.46 18.79
C VAL A 61 7.56 1.39 19.82
N PRO A 62 7.38 0.10 19.54
CA PRO A 62 7.80 -0.96 20.45
C PRO A 62 9.31 -0.91 20.68
N GLU A 63 9.72 -0.98 21.97
CA GLU A 63 11.14 -1.10 22.32
C GLU A 63 11.73 -2.39 21.77
N GLY A 64 12.94 -2.31 21.23
CA GLY A 64 13.68 -3.45 20.72
C GLY A 64 13.39 -3.81 19.27
N TRP A 65 12.43 -3.19 18.61
CA TRP A 65 12.21 -3.40 17.19
C TRP A 65 13.37 -2.86 16.35
N SER A 66 13.68 -3.55 15.25
CA SER A 66 14.65 -3.08 14.28
C SER A 66 14.16 -1.79 13.63
N ARG A 67 15.12 -0.90 13.29
CA ARG A 67 14.81 0.37 12.62
C ARG A 67 15.61 0.51 11.34
N THR A 68 14.98 1.01 10.29
CA THR A 68 15.64 1.40 9.06
C THR A 68 15.07 2.73 8.55
N GLU A 69 15.93 3.58 7.98
CA GLU A 69 15.46 4.78 7.27
C GLU A 69 14.92 4.37 5.90
N ILE A 70 13.79 4.96 5.53
CA ILE A 70 13.17 4.80 4.21
C ILE A 70 13.01 6.17 3.57
N ASP A 71 12.58 6.22 2.32
CA ASP A 71 12.39 7.49 1.61
C ASP A 71 11.37 8.37 2.34
N HIS A 72 11.80 9.56 2.75
CA HIS A 72 11.02 10.52 3.55
C HIS A 72 10.43 9.94 4.84
N GLY A 73 11.09 9.00 5.50
CA GLY A 73 10.54 8.42 6.71
C GLY A 73 11.38 7.32 7.35
N VAL A 74 10.70 6.53 8.16
CA VAL A 74 11.29 5.49 8.98
C VAL A 74 10.40 4.26 8.99
N ARG A 75 11.03 3.09 9.04
CA ARG A 75 10.39 1.79 9.25
C ARG A 75 10.91 1.17 10.54
N PHE A 76 9.99 0.68 11.38
CA PHE A 76 10.27 -0.20 12.49
C PHE A 76 9.67 -1.56 12.20
N PHE A 77 10.37 -2.64 12.55
CA PHE A 77 9.88 -3.97 12.24
C PHE A 77 10.42 -5.05 13.18
N ASP A 78 9.60 -6.07 13.41
CA ASP A 78 10.00 -7.37 13.97
C ASP A 78 9.31 -8.47 13.17
N LYS A 79 10.10 -9.31 12.49
CA LYS A 79 9.61 -10.35 11.55
C LYS A 79 8.71 -9.79 10.45
N TYR A 80 7.40 -9.96 10.56
CA TYR A 80 6.39 -9.48 9.62
C TYR A 80 5.54 -8.33 10.16
N ASP A 81 5.77 -7.94 11.42
CA ASP A 81 5.16 -6.75 11.98
C ASP A 81 5.95 -5.52 11.54
N GLU A 82 5.25 -4.49 11.09
CA GLU A 82 5.87 -3.32 10.49
C GLU A 82 5.12 -2.05 10.86
N ILE A 83 5.87 -1.00 11.14
CA ILE A 83 5.40 0.36 11.34
C ILE A 83 6.17 1.26 10.38
N ASP A 84 5.52 1.73 9.33
CA ASP A 84 6.08 2.73 8.43
C ASP A 84 5.49 4.09 8.75
N ALA A 85 6.33 5.09 8.93
CA ALA A 85 5.92 6.47 9.09
C ALA A 85 6.66 7.36 8.08
N THR A 86 5.94 7.93 7.12
CA THR A 86 6.51 8.77 6.06
C THR A 86 5.91 10.16 6.05
N LEU A 87 6.75 11.17 5.75
CA LEU A 87 6.31 12.54 5.55
C LEU A 87 6.05 12.79 4.06
N GLY A 88 4.97 13.47 3.78
CA GLY A 88 4.60 13.94 2.46
C GLY A 88 4.11 15.38 2.49
N ALA A 89 3.66 15.88 1.34
CA ALA A 89 3.04 17.18 1.20
C ALA A 89 1.67 17.04 0.54
N ALA A 90 0.72 17.86 0.97
CA ALA A 90 -0.59 17.97 0.32
C ALA A 90 -1.07 19.42 0.35
N SER A 91 -1.85 19.83 -0.65
CA SER A 91 -2.44 21.18 -0.73
C SER A 91 -3.67 21.33 0.15
N ALA A 92 -4.28 20.22 0.58
CA ALA A 92 -5.48 20.18 1.41
C ALA A 92 -5.51 18.92 2.28
N PRO A 93 -6.26 18.92 3.39
CA PRO A 93 -6.49 17.73 4.19
C PRO A 93 -7.06 16.58 3.34
N PRO A 94 -6.51 15.35 3.46
CA PRO A 94 -7.08 14.19 2.81
C PRO A 94 -8.47 13.87 3.39
N THR A 95 -9.31 13.28 2.56
CA THR A 95 -10.63 12.76 2.93
C THR A 95 -10.76 11.31 2.47
N ALA A 96 -11.72 10.57 3.01
CA ALA A 96 -11.99 9.21 2.54
C ALA A 96 -12.29 9.18 1.03
N SER A 97 -12.86 10.25 0.46
CA SER A 97 -13.10 10.36 -0.97
C SER A 97 -11.82 10.55 -1.78
N SER A 98 -10.93 11.49 -1.36
CA SER A 98 -9.65 11.72 -2.05
C SER A 98 -8.72 10.50 -1.94
N ALA A 99 -8.71 9.83 -0.78
CA ALA A 99 -7.94 8.60 -0.58
C ALA A 99 -8.39 7.46 -1.52
N LYS A 100 -9.70 7.33 -1.76
CA LYS A 100 -10.22 6.36 -2.74
C LYS A 100 -9.77 6.68 -4.16
N ALA A 101 -9.60 7.95 -4.50
CA ALA A 101 -9.22 8.38 -5.84
C ALA A 101 -7.71 8.27 -6.10
N HIS A 102 -6.87 8.45 -5.08
CA HIS A 102 -5.40 8.57 -5.23
C HIS A 102 -4.66 7.46 -4.48
N GLU A 103 -4.80 7.39 -3.16
CA GLU A 103 -4.03 6.44 -2.33
C GLU A 103 -4.28 4.97 -2.66
N ILE A 104 -5.55 4.60 -2.91
CA ILE A 104 -5.90 3.20 -3.20
C ILE A 104 -5.30 2.70 -4.52
N PRO A 105 -5.34 3.43 -5.64
CA PRO A 105 -4.63 3.04 -6.86
C PRO A 105 -3.13 2.84 -6.62
N ASP A 106 -2.48 3.74 -5.87
CA ASP A 106 -1.05 3.67 -5.58
C ASP A 106 -0.73 2.44 -4.71
N LEU A 107 -1.51 2.20 -3.65
CA LEU A 107 -1.40 1.00 -2.82
C LEU A 107 -1.50 -0.29 -3.63
N LYS A 108 -2.46 -0.36 -4.55
CA LYS A 108 -2.66 -1.54 -5.41
C LYS A 108 -1.54 -1.74 -6.42
N THR A 109 -0.90 -0.67 -6.85
CA THR A 109 0.21 -0.72 -7.81
C THR A 109 1.52 -1.11 -7.12
N ALA A 110 1.76 -0.58 -5.92
CA ALA A 110 2.99 -0.83 -5.17
C ALA A 110 2.98 -2.14 -4.38
N GLY A 111 1.82 -2.60 -3.93
CA GLY A 111 1.70 -3.75 -3.04
C GLY A 111 1.34 -5.06 -3.74
N HIS A 112 1.48 -6.18 -3.01
CA HIS A 112 1.18 -7.54 -3.46
C HIS A 112 -0.27 -7.89 -3.15
N ALA A 113 -1.10 -8.15 -4.16
CA ALA A 113 -2.49 -8.59 -4.04
C ALA A 113 -3.35 -7.72 -3.09
N VAL A 114 -3.15 -6.41 -3.08
CA VAL A 114 -3.82 -5.48 -2.15
C VAL A 114 -5.34 -5.51 -2.33
N LYS A 115 -6.06 -5.74 -1.22
CA LYS A 115 -7.51 -5.66 -1.14
C LYS A 115 -7.94 -4.73 -0.02
N VAL A 116 -8.44 -3.55 -0.36
CA VAL A 116 -8.98 -2.59 0.61
C VAL A 116 -10.31 -3.09 1.16
N THR A 117 -10.46 -3.03 2.48
CA THR A 117 -11.65 -3.48 3.22
C THR A 117 -12.48 -2.31 3.76
N ALA A 118 -11.82 -1.19 4.15
CA ALA A 118 -12.51 0.02 4.60
C ALA A 118 -11.70 1.28 4.28
N VAL A 119 -12.41 2.41 4.10
CA VAL A 119 -11.84 3.76 4.04
C VAL A 119 -12.77 4.68 4.80
N LYS A 120 -12.26 5.36 5.83
CA LYS A 120 -13.07 6.19 6.73
C LYS A 120 -12.30 7.44 7.14
N ASP A 121 -13.01 8.54 7.28
CA ASP A 121 -12.52 9.70 8.03
C ASP A 121 -12.60 9.36 9.53
N VAL A 122 -11.53 9.64 10.28
CA VAL A 122 -11.39 9.35 11.70
C VAL A 122 -10.76 10.52 12.42
N ASN A 123 -10.81 10.55 13.77
CA ASN A 123 -10.10 11.50 14.58
C ASN A 123 -9.10 10.76 15.47
N LEU A 124 -7.82 11.12 15.35
CA LEU A 124 -6.75 10.70 16.23
C LEU A 124 -6.38 11.84 17.19
N ALA A 125 -5.53 11.57 18.19
CA ALA A 125 -5.07 12.60 19.11
C ALA A 125 -4.34 13.77 18.41
N ALA A 126 -3.63 13.49 17.31
CA ALA A 126 -2.95 14.49 16.49
C ALA A 126 -3.86 15.27 15.52
N GLY A 127 -5.14 14.93 15.44
CA GLY A 127 -6.14 15.60 14.61
C GLY A 127 -6.91 14.67 13.65
N PRO A 128 -7.69 15.26 12.73
CA PRO A 128 -8.42 14.52 11.71
C PRO A 128 -7.47 13.72 10.82
N ALA A 129 -7.88 12.51 10.47
CA ALA A 129 -7.12 11.60 9.63
C ALA A 129 -8.03 10.79 8.72
N VAL A 130 -7.48 10.23 7.66
CA VAL A 130 -8.13 9.17 6.87
C VAL A 130 -7.54 7.83 7.32
N ARG A 131 -8.39 6.86 7.64
CA ARG A 131 -8.00 5.48 7.89
C ARG A 131 -8.35 4.62 6.68
N ILE A 132 -7.38 3.83 6.22
CA ILE A 132 -7.54 2.81 5.17
C ILE A 132 -7.18 1.47 5.80
N SER A 133 -8.16 0.57 5.90
CA SER A 133 -7.94 -0.82 6.31
C SER A 133 -7.82 -1.68 5.05
N TYR A 134 -6.80 -2.52 4.98
CA TYR A 134 -6.61 -3.38 3.82
C TYR A 134 -5.83 -4.65 4.18
N VAL A 135 -5.85 -5.62 3.29
CA VAL A 135 -5.01 -6.82 3.36
C VAL A 135 -4.14 -6.92 2.12
N SER A 136 -2.98 -7.53 2.27
CA SER A 136 -2.03 -7.77 1.19
C SER A 136 -1.32 -9.11 1.37
N ASN A 137 -0.51 -9.51 0.39
CA ASN A 137 0.53 -10.50 0.63
C ASN A 137 1.82 -9.78 1.05
N SER A 138 2.64 -10.44 1.86
CA SER A 138 4.02 -9.99 2.10
C SER A 138 4.84 -10.06 0.80
N ALA A 139 6.00 -9.41 0.78
CA ALA A 139 7.01 -9.73 -0.21
C ALA A 139 7.35 -11.24 -0.15
N PRO A 140 7.66 -11.89 -1.27
CA PRO A 140 8.12 -13.27 -1.27
C PRO A 140 9.39 -13.44 -0.44
N ASN A 141 9.40 -14.43 0.43
CA ASN A 141 10.61 -14.77 1.19
C ASN A 141 11.74 -15.14 0.20
N PRO A 142 12.94 -14.55 0.29
CA PRO A 142 14.00 -14.73 -0.71
C PRO A 142 14.55 -16.15 -0.79
N VAL A 143 14.32 -16.98 0.22
CA VAL A 143 14.80 -18.38 0.27
C VAL A 143 13.70 -19.36 -0.14
N THR A 144 12.50 -19.20 0.41
CA THR A 144 11.41 -20.17 0.24
C THR A 144 10.38 -19.76 -0.81
N ASN A 145 10.44 -18.53 -1.28
CA ASN A 145 9.43 -17.87 -2.15
C ASN A 145 8.02 -17.89 -1.57
N LYS A 146 7.86 -18.16 -0.28
CA LYS A 146 6.57 -18.11 0.40
C LYS A 146 6.18 -16.68 0.72
N GLN A 147 4.91 -16.39 0.61
CA GLN A 147 4.27 -15.16 1.08
C GLN A 147 3.30 -15.50 2.19
N ILE A 148 3.07 -14.56 3.09
CA ILE A 148 2.01 -14.62 4.09
C ILE A 148 1.00 -13.52 3.82
N ARG A 149 -0.24 -13.71 4.29
CA ARG A 149 -1.23 -12.64 4.29
C ARG A 149 -0.95 -11.67 5.42
N LEU A 150 -0.90 -10.38 5.10
CA LEU A 150 -0.83 -9.29 6.05
C LEU A 150 -2.17 -8.56 6.12
N GLU A 151 -2.48 -8.01 7.29
CA GLU A 151 -3.48 -6.99 7.48
C GLU A 151 -2.81 -5.66 7.81
N HIS A 152 -3.46 -4.56 7.43
CA HIS A 152 -2.91 -3.22 7.55
C HIS A 152 -3.94 -2.23 8.04
N GLU A 153 -3.48 -1.27 8.85
CA GLU A 153 -4.17 -0.02 9.15
C GLU A 153 -3.28 1.15 8.75
N ARG A 154 -3.69 1.87 7.70
CA ARG A 154 -2.99 3.08 7.26
C ARG A 154 -3.74 4.31 7.68
N PHE A 155 -3.04 5.25 8.30
CA PHE A 155 -3.56 6.54 8.70
C PHE A 155 -2.83 7.66 7.95
N ILE A 156 -3.60 8.63 7.40
CA ILE A 156 -3.04 9.79 6.71
C ILE A 156 -3.50 11.02 7.48
N LEU A 157 -2.56 11.66 8.17
CA LEU A 157 -2.78 12.89 8.92
C LEU A 157 -2.29 14.09 8.12
N PHE A 158 -2.84 15.27 8.40
CA PHE A 158 -2.47 16.50 7.72
C PHE A 158 -2.33 17.65 8.70
N LYS A 159 -1.27 18.44 8.53
CA LYS A 159 -1.09 19.71 9.25
C LYS A 159 -0.20 20.64 8.42
N ASP A 160 -0.66 21.86 8.21
CA ASP A 160 0.11 22.97 7.62
C ASP A 160 0.80 22.59 6.28
N GLY A 161 0.06 21.95 5.37
CA GLY A 161 0.57 21.55 4.05
C GLY A 161 1.41 20.26 4.05
N ARG A 162 1.61 19.63 5.22
CA ARG A 162 2.34 18.37 5.37
C ARG A 162 1.40 17.22 5.68
N THR A 163 1.76 16.02 5.25
CA THR A 163 1.08 14.79 5.65
C THR A 163 2.06 13.86 6.36
N VAL A 164 1.58 13.14 7.38
CA VAL A 164 2.23 11.92 7.87
C VAL A 164 1.36 10.75 7.49
N THR A 165 1.93 9.81 6.76
CA THR A 165 1.32 8.50 6.50
C THR A 165 1.93 7.49 7.45
N LEU A 166 1.11 6.93 8.33
CA LEU A 166 1.46 5.86 9.26
C LEU A 166 0.78 4.58 8.76
N ASP A 167 1.59 3.57 8.38
CA ASP A 167 1.11 2.25 7.97
C ASP A 167 1.53 1.22 9.01
N LEU A 168 0.58 0.52 9.59
CA LEU A 168 0.78 -0.53 10.58
C LEU A 168 0.43 -1.86 9.90
N ALA A 169 1.33 -2.82 9.92
CA ALA A 169 1.14 -4.13 9.31
C ALA A 169 1.49 -5.26 10.27
N ALA A 170 0.74 -6.35 10.16
CA ALA A 170 1.00 -7.61 10.86
C ALA A 170 0.47 -8.81 10.07
N PRO A 171 0.88 -10.04 10.38
CA PRO A 171 0.23 -11.23 9.86
C PRO A 171 -1.26 -11.23 10.14
N ALA A 172 -2.08 -11.52 9.13
CA ALA A 172 -3.53 -11.44 9.24
C ALA A 172 -4.05 -12.41 10.31
N GLY A 173 -4.75 -11.87 11.30
CA GLY A 173 -5.28 -12.58 12.47
C GLY A 173 -4.43 -12.43 13.73
N ALA A 174 -3.35 -11.65 13.69
CA ALA A 174 -2.62 -11.22 14.90
C ALA A 174 -3.49 -10.26 15.74
N ASP A 175 -3.40 -10.35 17.07
CA ASP A 175 -4.17 -9.52 17.99
C ASP A 175 -3.39 -8.26 18.37
N ASN A 176 -3.43 -7.24 17.50
CA ASN A 176 -2.68 -6.00 17.67
C ASN A 176 -3.58 -4.74 17.76
N VAL A 177 -4.88 -4.90 17.94
CA VAL A 177 -5.84 -3.77 17.88
C VAL A 177 -5.49 -2.68 18.89
N ASP A 178 -5.24 -3.05 20.14
CA ASP A 178 -4.95 -2.10 21.24
C ASP A 178 -3.57 -1.42 21.04
N GLN A 179 -2.57 -2.18 20.61
CA GLN A 179 -1.22 -1.68 20.32
C GLN A 179 -1.24 -0.71 19.14
N TRP A 180 -1.96 -1.04 18.07
CA TRP A 180 -2.12 -0.16 16.91
C TRP A 180 -2.89 1.13 17.26
N GLN A 181 -3.89 1.01 18.15
CA GLN A 181 -4.58 2.18 18.67
C GLN A 181 -3.65 3.06 19.53
N LEU A 182 -2.80 2.46 20.36
CA LEU A 182 -1.79 3.18 21.13
C LEU A 182 -0.81 3.89 20.19
N ILE A 183 -0.24 3.19 19.22
CA ILE A 183 0.72 3.74 18.26
C ILE A 183 0.11 4.91 17.49
N SER A 184 -1.04 4.69 16.82
CA SER A 184 -1.67 5.71 15.98
C SER A 184 -2.09 6.97 16.76
N ASN A 185 -2.57 6.82 18.00
CA ASN A 185 -2.90 7.96 18.86
C ASN A 185 -1.69 8.63 19.51
N SER A 186 -0.52 8.01 19.47
CA SER A 186 0.70 8.60 20.04
C SER A 186 1.38 9.62 19.12
N LEU A 187 1.00 9.65 17.83
CA LEU A 187 1.57 10.59 16.89
C LEU A 187 1.35 12.03 17.32
N GLN A 188 2.40 12.83 17.28
CA GLN A 188 2.37 14.26 17.60
C GLN A 188 3.21 15.02 16.58
N TRP A 189 2.68 16.15 16.11
CA TRP A 189 3.41 17.09 15.27
C TRP A 189 4.38 17.93 16.08
N ARG A 190 5.55 18.17 15.49
CA ARG A 190 6.57 19.06 16.05
C ARG A 190 6.78 20.27 15.16
#